data_100f324da657110132da0a1e9a193475
#
_entry.id   100f324da657110132da0a1e9a193475
#
_cell.length_a   1.000
_cell.length_b   1.000
_cell.length_c   1.000
_cell.angle_alpha   90.00
_cell.angle_beta   90.00
_cell.angle_gamma   90.00
#
_symmetry.space_group_name_H-M   'P 1'
#
loop_
_entity.id
_entity.type
_entity.pdbx_description
1 polymer ?
#
loop_
_entity_poly.entity_id
_entity_poly.type
_entity_poly.pdbx_seq_one_letter_code
_entity_poly.pdbx_strand_id
1 'polypeptide(L)'
;MATKKPAKNSGISPFQTSNWFDIDKSIENLRKDMERAFASFPSMSLPKMSHASCDVIDEGNQFRVKMNVPGIKKNEIKLNVTENSLEVSGEHKEESEEKKKNYLTKERSQVSYYRTLPLSENVVASKVKAKLTDGVLDITLPKSKPTKTQKKKSISVQ
;
A
#
# COMPACT_ATOMS: atom_id res chain seq x y z
N MET A 1 -13.04 -79.97 10.65
CA MET A 1 -11.93 -79.36 11.35
C MET A 1 -11.32 -78.32 10.44
N ALA A 2 -11.58 -77.07 10.65
CA ALA A 2 -11.10 -75.94 9.77
C ALA A 2 -9.92 -75.28 10.48
N THR A 3 -8.75 -75.32 9.85
CA THR A 3 -7.52 -74.61 10.30
C THR A 3 -7.46 -73.21 9.76
N LYS A 4 -7.52 -72.25 10.67
CA LYS A 4 -7.46 -70.83 10.44
C LYS A 4 -6.03 -70.39 10.17
N LYS A 5 -5.75 -69.82 8.98
CA LYS A 5 -4.47 -69.16 8.64
C LYS A 5 -4.33 -67.85 9.34
N PRO A 6 -3.17 -67.45 9.85
CA PRO A 6 -2.92 -66.14 10.40
C PRO A 6 -2.76 -65.07 9.34
N ALA A 7 -3.30 -63.87 9.60
CA ALA A 7 -3.20 -62.70 8.76
C ALA A 7 -1.76 -62.13 8.72
N LYS A 8 -1.25 -61.84 7.52
CA LYS A 8 0.02 -61.14 7.29
C LYS A 8 -0.13 -59.67 7.66
N ASN A 9 0.66 -59.25 8.60
CA ASN A 9 0.86 -57.89 9.01
C ASN A 9 1.62 -57.18 7.88
N SER A 10 0.96 -56.27 7.11
CA SER A 10 1.60 -55.43 6.13
C SER A 10 2.17 -54.19 6.84
N GLY A 11 3.46 -54.21 7.12
CA GLY A 11 4.21 -53.07 7.60
C GLY A 11 4.11 -51.93 6.61
N ILE A 12 3.65 -50.78 7.10
CA ILE A 12 3.67 -49.52 6.38
C ILE A 12 5.11 -49.02 6.37
N SER A 13 5.72 -49.07 5.21
CA SER A 13 7.06 -48.45 4.97
C SER A 13 6.87 -46.97 4.74
N PRO A 14 7.47 -46.07 5.53
CA PRO A 14 7.19 -44.62 5.42
C PRO A 14 8.06 -43.84 4.45
N PHE A 15 8.78 -44.47 3.54
CA PHE A 15 9.62 -43.78 2.55
C PHE A 15 9.56 -44.45 1.18
N GLN A 16 8.51 -44.13 0.40
CA GLN A 16 8.59 -44.28 -1.04
C GLN A 16 8.90 -42.88 -1.64
N THR A 17 10.17 -42.72 -1.99
CA THR A 17 10.75 -41.54 -2.66
C THR A 17 10.43 -41.55 -4.15
N SER A 18 9.15 -41.35 -4.53
CA SER A 18 8.79 -41.35 -5.97
C SER A 18 7.81 -40.22 -6.39
N ASN A 19 7.65 -39.14 -5.60
CA ASN A 19 6.68 -38.11 -5.94
C ASN A 19 7.26 -36.69 -6.10
N TRP A 20 8.58 -36.51 -6.20
CA TRP A 20 9.15 -35.19 -6.47
C TRP A 20 8.83 -34.68 -7.87
N PHE A 21 8.71 -35.55 -8.86
CA PHE A 21 8.35 -35.20 -10.23
C PHE A 21 6.86 -34.84 -10.41
N ASP A 22 5.98 -35.31 -9.53
CA ASP A 22 4.56 -34.95 -9.58
C ASP A 22 4.29 -33.60 -8.94
N ILE A 23 5.13 -33.14 -8.01
CA ILE A 23 5.01 -31.81 -7.37
C ILE A 23 5.30 -30.71 -8.40
N ASP A 24 6.35 -30.85 -9.21
CA ASP A 24 6.70 -29.87 -10.24
C ASP A 24 5.59 -29.73 -11.29
N LYS A 25 4.99 -30.84 -11.73
CA LYS A 25 3.83 -30.80 -12.63
C LYS A 25 2.61 -30.18 -11.99
N SER A 26 2.37 -30.43 -10.70
CA SER A 26 1.25 -29.85 -9.97
C SER A 26 1.41 -28.36 -9.80
N ILE A 27 2.60 -27.86 -9.51
CA ILE A 27 2.93 -26.44 -9.42
C ILE A 27 2.77 -25.76 -10.78
N GLU A 28 3.23 -26.42 -11.85
CA GLU A 28 3.11 -25.86 -13.20
C GLU A 28 1.65 -25.80 -13.68
N ASN A 29 0.84 -26.81 -13.35
CA ASN A 29 -0.59 -26.80 -13.63
C ASN A 29 -1.31 -25.72 -12.82
N LEU A 30 -1.00 -25.58 -11.53
CA LEU A 30 -1.54 -24.52 -10.69
C LEU A 30 -1.19 -23.12 -11.24
N ARG A 31 0.04 -22.94 -11.70
CA ARG A 31 0.46 -21.68 -12.33
C ARG A 31 -0.36 -21.39 -13.61
N LYS A 32 -0.54 -22.38 -14.49
CA LYS A 32 -1.33 -22.24 -15.71
C LYS A 32 -2.80 -21.96 -15.41
N ASP A 33 -3.36 -22.58 -14.38
CA ASP A 33 -4.75 -22.35 -13.99
C ASP A 33 -4.92 -20.96 -13.36
N MET A 34 -3.94 -20.48 -12.59
CA MET A 34 -3.91 -19.09 -12.13
C MET A 34 -3.79 -18.11 -13.31
N GLU A 35 -2.89 -18.33 -14.24
CA GLU A 35 -2.75 -17.48 -15.44
C GLU A 35 -4.05 -17.42 -16.26
N ARG A 36 -4.75 -18.56 -16.43
CA ARG A 36 -6.06 -18.61 -17.09
C ARG A 36 -7.14 -17.89 -16.30
N ALA A 37 -7.17 -18.08 -14.99
CA ALA A 37 -8.10 -17.35 -14.12
C ALA A 37 -7.89 -15.84 -14.20
N PHE A 38 -6.63 -15.36 -14.16
CA PHE A 38 -6.31 -13.95 -14.33
C PHE A 38 -6.59 -13.42 -15.74
N ALA A 39 -6.38 -14.23 -16.79
CA ALA A 39 -6.72 -13.84 -18.16
C ALA A 39 -8.22 -13.74 -18.41
N SER A 40 -9.05 -14.42 -17.62
CA SER A 40 -10.50 -14.38 -17.69
C SER A 40 -11.12 -13.22 -16.91
N PHE A 41 -10.35 -12.56 -16.04
CA PHE A 41 -10.81 -11.34 -15.40
C PHE A 41 -10.79 -10.22 -16.46
N PRO A 42 -11.95 -9.60 -16.77
CA PRO A 42 -11.94 -8.35 -17.52
C PRO A 42 -10.99 -7.44 -16.79
N SER A 43 -10.04 -6.84 -17.51
CA SER A 43 -9.05 -5.92 -16.95
C SER A 43 -9.77 -4.91 -16.05
N MET A 44 -9.88 -5.25 -14.76
CA MET A 44 -10.29 -4.28 -13.76
C MET A 44 -9.22 -3.20 -13.82
N SER A 45 -9.56 -2.08 -14.43
CA SER A 45 -8.77 -0.87 -14.34
C SER A 45 -8.70 -0.55 -12.84
N LEU A 46 -7.66 -1.06 -12.20
CA LEU A 46 -7.35 -0.60 -10.85
C LEU A 46 -7.26 0.93 -10.95
N PRO A 47 -7.99 1.68 -10.12
CA PRO A 47 -7.90 3.12 -10.15
C PRO A 47 -6.42 3.45 -10.07
N LYS A 48 -5.91 4.27 -11.02
CA LYS A 48 -4.54 4.75 -11.00
C LYS A 48 -4.37 5.47 -9.67
N MET A 49 -3.84 4.78 -8.68
CA MET A 49 -3.39 5.42 -7.45
C MET A 49 -2.22 6.32 -7.85
N SER A 50 -2.49 7.59 -7.96
CA SER A 50 -1.46 8.58 -8.23
C SER A 50 -0.52 8.61 -7.04
N HIS A 51 0.75 8.23 -7.26
CA HIS A 51 1.77 8.41 -6.24
C HIS A 51 2.03 9.91 -6.10
N ALA A 52 1.39 10.53 -5.11
CA ALA A 52 1.68 11.90 -4.77
C ALA A 52 3.16 12.04 -4.41
N SER A 53 3.86 12.98 -5.06
CA SER A 53 5.20 13.36 -4.63
C SER A 53 5.14 13.84 -3.19
N CYS A 54 6.02 13.32 -2.35
CA CYS A 54 6.02 13.61 -0.92
C CYS A 54 7.45 13.80 -0.43
N ASP A 55 7.71 14.95 0.14
CA ASP A 55 8.96 15.30 0.77
C ASP A 55 8.79 15.29 2.29
N VAL A 56 9.72 14.63 2.98
CA VAL A 56 9.79 14.63 4.45
C VAL A 56 11.07 15.34 4.86
N ILE A 57 10.93 16.43 5.60
CA ILE A 57 12.03 17.27 6.06
C ILE A 57 12.10 17.15 7.59
N ASP A 58 13.28 16.81 8.11
CA ASP A 58 13.56 16.85 9.54
C ASP A 58 14.13 18.23 9.90
N GLU A 59 13.37 19.02 10.67
CA GLU A 59 13.75 20.35 11.13
C GLU A 59 14.36 20.30 12.56
N GLY A 60 14.65 19.10 13.07
CA GLY A 60 15.23 18.89 14.40
C GLY A 60 14.19 18.82 15.52
N ASN A 61 13.31 19.78 15.65
CA ASN A 61 12.24 19.81 16.64
C ASN A 61 10.89 19.30 16.10
N GLN A 62 10.77 19.19 14.79
CA GLN A 62 9.57 18.73 14.09
C GLN A 62 9.91 18.10 12.75
N PHE A 63 9.01 17.26 12.24
CA PHE A 63 9.01 16.89 10.84
C PHE A 63 8.09 17.85 10.07
N ARG A 64 8.49 18.19 8.86
CA ARG A 64 7.63 18.84 7.88
C ARG A 64 7.43 17.94 6.68
N VAL A 65 6.18 17.64 6.35
CA VAL A 65 5.81 16.82 5.21
C VAL A 65 5.10 17.69 4.19
N LYS A 66 5.59 17.68 2.95
CA LYS A 66 4.96 18.35 1.82
C LYS A 66 4.52 17.30 0.81
N MET A 67 3.24 17.33 0.43
CA MET A 67 2.66 16.38 -0.50
C MET A 67 1.87 17.09 -1.59
N ASN A 68 2.11 16.76 -2.84
CA ASN A 68 1.35 17.28 -3.97
C ASN A 68 0.06 16.47 -4.13
N VAL A 69 -1.09 17.11 -3.93
CA VAL A 69 -2.43 16.52 -4.02
C VAL A 69 -3.34 17.35 -4.93
N PRO A 70 -2.95 17.57 -6.21
CA PRO A 70 -3.75 18.38 -7.11
C PRO A 70 -5.14 17.77 -7.31
N GLY A 71 -6.16 18.61 -7.41
CA GLY A 71 -7.54 18.19 -7.64
C GLY A 71 -8.30 17.72 -6.40
N ILE A 72 -7.68 17.69 -5.20
CA ILE A 72 -8.34 17.33 -3.95
C ILE A 72 -8.72 18.60 -3.17
N LYS A 73 -9.95 18.62 -2.66
CA LYS A 73 -10.43 19.69 -1.79
C LYS A 73 -10.06 19.41 -0.33
N LYS A 74 -9.96 20.45 0.49
CA LYS A 74 -9.60 20.34 1.91
C LYS A 74 -10.49 19.37 2.70
N ASN A 75 -11.78 19.35 2.43
CA ASN A 75 -12.76 18.48 3.09
C ASN A 75 -12.71 17.01 2.61
N GLU A 76 -11.96 16.73 1.57
CA GLU A 76 -11.77 15.40 1.00
C GLU A 76 -10.48 14.74 1.49
N ILE A 77 -9.65 15.46 2.26
CA ILE A 77 -8.41 14.95 2.84
C ILE A 77 -8.68 14.44 4.25
N LYS A 78 -8.21 13.23 4.54
CA LYS A 78 -8.18 12.62 5.86
C LYS A 78 -6.74 12.40 6.29
N LEU A 79 -6.42 12.80 7.52
CA LEU A 79 -5.12 12.63 8.14
C LEU A 79 -5.29 11.81 9.42
N ASN A 80 -4.58 10.69 9.50
CA ASN A 80 -4.47 9.88 10.71
C ASN A 80 -3.03 9.92 11.18
N VAL A 81 -2.80 10.32 12.42
CA VAL A 81 -1.46 10.43 13.00
C VAL A 81 -1.40 9.58 14.24
N THR A 82 -0.40 8.72 14.30
CA THR A 82 0.02 8.00 15.51
C THR A 82 1.32 8.60 16.03
N GLU A 83 1.86 8.07 17.11
CA GLU A 83 3.15 8.55 17.63
C GLU A 83 4.31 8.38 16.64
N ASN A 84 4.25 7.38 15.76
CA ASN A 84 5.35 7.02 14.86
C ASN A 84 4.95 6.86 13.39
N SER A 85 3.74 7.27 13.01
CA SER A 85 3.30 7.22 11.62
C SER A 85 2.33 8.32 11.26
N LEU A 86 2.37 8.75 10.00
CA LEU A 86 1.40 9.63 9.37
C LEU A 86 0.75 8.89 8.21
N GLU A 87 -0.57 8.83 8.21
CA GLU A 87 -1.37 8.34 7.10
C GLU A 87 -2.14 9.50 6.48
N VAL A 88 -2.04 9.63 5.17
CA VAL A 88 -2.73 10.65 4.38
C VAL A 88 -3.58 9.94 3.34
N SER A 89 -4.87 10.26 3.32
CA SER A 89 -5.77 9.80 2.27
C SER A 89 -6.64 10.95 1.75
N GLY A 90 -6.96 10.90 0.47
CA GLY A 90 -7.84 11.87 -0.17
C GLY A 90 -8.47 11.26 -1.40
N GLU A 91 -9.76 11.54 -1.62
CA GLU A 91 -10.50 11.08 -2.79
C GLU A 91 -11.39 12.19 -3.29
N HIS A 92 -11.24 12.53 -4.56
CA HIS A 92 -12.11 13.45 -5.27
C HIS A 92 -12.83 12.71 -6.39
N LYS A 93 -14.16 12.82 -6.40
CA LYS A 93 -15.03 12.32 -7.45
C LYS A 93 -15.77 13.50 -8.07
N GLU A 94 -15.53 13.77 -9.32
CA GLU A 94 -16.38 14.69 -10.07
C GLU A 94 -17.68 13.97 -10.46
N GLU A 95 -18.74 14.18 -9.69
CA GLU A 95 -20.09 13.87 -10.10
C GLU A 95 -20.68 15.10 -10.79
N SER A 96 -20.55 15.18 -12.08
CA SER A 96 -21.29 16.17 -12.87
C SER A 96 -22.73 15.70 -12.99
N GLU A 97 -23.58 16.09 -12.03
CA GLU A 97 -25.05 16.01 -12.16
C GLU A 97 -25.60 17.14 -13.08
N GLU A 98 -25.13 17.23 -14.29
CA GLU A 98 -25.86 18.00 -15.29
C GLU A 98 -26.87 17.10 -16.01
N LYS A 99 -28.10 17.13 -15.51
CA LYS A 99 -29.29 16.50 -16.15
C LYS A 99 -29.72 17.19 -17.45
N LYS A 100 -28.87 17.93 -18.13
CA LYS A 100 -29.23 18.66 -19.35
C LYS A 100 -28.33 18.31 -20.51
N LYS A 101 -28.94 17.56 -21.48
CA LYS A 101 -28.71 17.55 -22.92
C LYS A 101 -27.43 16.90 -23.46
N ASN A 102 -27.67 15.81 -24.24
CA ASN A 102 -26.91 15.38 -25.43
C ASN A 102 -25.36 15.48 -25.32
N TYR A 103 -24.75 14.86 -24.30
CA TYR A 103 -23.33 14.63 -24.33
C TYR A 103 -23.01 13.42 -25.22
N LEU A 104 -22.23 13.61 -26.26
CA LEU A 104 -21.66 12.54 -27.07
C LEU A 104 -20.52 11.80 -26.32
N THR A 105 -19.90 12.46 -25.33
CA THR A 105 -18.84 11.88 -24.52
C THR A 105 -18.96 12.40 -23.08
N LYS A 106 -18.95 11.50 -22.09
CA LYS A 106 -18.94 11.85 -20.67
C LYS A 106 -17.65 11.28 -20.05
N GLU A 107 -16.69 12.14 -19.79
CA GLU A 107 -15.49 11.78 -19.05
C GLU A 107 -15.72 12.02 -17.56
N ARG A 108 -15.40 11.01 -16.73
CA ARG A 108 -15.39 11.13 -15.27
C ARG A 108 -13.97 11.13 -14.80
N SER A 109 -13.58 12.16 -14.07
CA SER A 109 -12.29 12.21 -13.40
C SER A 109 -12.46 11.78 -11.95
N GLN A 110 -11.71 10.74 -11.57
CA GLN A 110 -11.58 10.32 -10.19
C GLN A 110 -10.11 10.39 -9.82
N VAL A 111 -9.78 11.14 -8.79
CA VAL A 111 -8.43 11.27 -8.25
C VAL A 111 -8.43 10.74 -6.83
N SER A 112 -7.54 9.80 -6.53
CA SER A 112 -7.36 9.30 -5.17
C SER A 112 -5.89 9.24 -4.81
N TYR A 113 -5.59 9.64 -3.57
CA TYR A 113 -4.26 9.57 -2.98
C TYR A 113 -4.32 8.79 -1.68
N TYR A 114 -3.35 7.92 -1.49
CA TYR A 114 -3.14 7.23 -0.23
C TYR A 114 -1.65 7.09 0.04
N ARG A 115 -1.22 7.45 1.24
CA ARG A 115 0.17 7.30 1.65
C ARG A 115 0.30 7.09 3.14
N THR A 116 1.13 6.13 3.53
CA THR A 116 1.58 5.94 4.91
C THR A 116 3.07 6.25 4.99
N LEU A 117 3.44 7.09 5.94
CA LEU A 117 4.81 7.53 6.18
C LEU A 117 5.20 7.10 7.60
N PRO A 118 6.12 6.13 7.74
CA PRO A 118 6.73 5.85 9.03
C PRO A 118 7.63 7.01 9.43
N LEU A 119 7.55 7.40 10.70
CA LEU A 119 8.38 8.46 11.28
C LEU A 119 9.50 7.83 12.08
N SER A 120 10.72 8.34 11.91
CA SER A 120 11.92 7.83 12.62
C SER A 120 11.92 8.14 14.10
N GLU A 121 11.12 9.11 14.54
CA GLU A 121 10.98 9.55 15.93
C GLU A 121 9.52 9.84 16.27
N ASN A 122 9.17 9.69 17.54
CA ASN A 122 7.81 9.91 18.01
C ASN A 122 7.40 11.39 17.92
N VAL A 123 6.18 11.62 17.51
CA VAL A 123 5.56 12.94 17.39
C VAL A 123 4.41 13.11 18.37
N VAL A 124 4.07 14.36 18.64
CA VAL A 124 2.93 14.72 19.48
C VAL A 124 1.71 14.91 18.57
N ALA A 125 0.91 13.86 18.39
CA ALA A 125 -0.22 13.85 17.47
C ALA A 125 -1.21 15.01 17.70
N SER A 126 -1.45 15.39 18.96
CA SER A 126 -2.34 16.50 19.31
C SER A 126 -1.86 17.90 18.88
N LYS A 127 -0.58 18.03 18.52
CA LYS A 127 0.04 19.29 18.09
C LYS A 127 0.30 19.35 16.57
N VAL A 128 -0.12 18.34 15.84
CA VAL A 128 0.02 18.29 14.39
C VAL A 128 -0.84 19.36 13.74
N LYS A 129 -0.27 20.04 12.74
CA LYS A 129 -0.98 21.07 11.95
C LYS A 129 -0.84 20.71 10.48
N ALA A 130 -1.90 20.95 9.72
CA ALA A 130 -1.91 20.74 8.28
C ALA A 130 -2.56 21.93 7.56
N LYS A 131 -2.00 22.29 6.41
CA LYS A 131 -2.52 23.35 5.55
C LYS A 131 -2.47 22.90 4.10
N LEU A 132 -3.57 23.06 3.37
CA LEU A 132 -3.64 22.88 1.93
C LEU A 132 -3.58 24.26 1.25
N THR A 133 -2.63 24.43 0.34
CA THR A 133 -2.49 25.65 -0.47
C THR A 133 -2.08 25.25 -1.89
N ASP A 134 -2.83 25.66 -2.89
CA ASP A 134 -2.56 25.43 -4.32
C ASP A 134 -2.24 23.96 -4.67
N GLY A 135 -3.00 23.02 -4.08
CA GLY A 135 -2.79 21.58 -4.29
C GLY A 135 -1.56 21.00 -3.59
N VAL A 136 -0.90 21.77 -2.71
CA VAL A 136 0.19 21.30 -1.85
C VAL A 136 -0.30 21.21 -0.42
N LEU A 137 -0.24 20.00 0.13
CA LEU A 137 -0.54 19.72 1.54
C LEU A 137 0.76 19.83 2.34
N ASP A 138 0.84 20.83 3.23
CA ASP A 138 1.96 21.06 4.16
C ASP A 138 1.54 20.61 5.56
N ILE A 139 2.24 19.64 6.13
CA ILE A 139 1.94 19.05 7.44
C ILE A 139 3.15 19.24 8.34
N THR A 140 2.93 19.80 9.52
CA THR A 140 3.93 19.98 10.56
C THR A 140 3.64 19.02 11.72
N LEU A 141 4.63 18.19 12.06
CA LEU A 141 4.54 17.15 13.09
C LEU A 141 5.60 17.42 14.17
N PRO A 142 5.26 18.09 15.28
CA PRO A 142 6.19 18.34 16.37
C PRO A 142 6.67 17.03 17.01
N LYS A 143 7.97 16.86 17.18
CA LYS A 143 8.56 15.71 17.83
C LYS A 143 8.30 15.74 19.35
N SER A 144 8.12 14.57 19.93
CA SER A 144 7.99 14.43 21.41
C SER A 144 9.27 14.77 22.13
N LYS A 145 10.42 14.50 21.50
CA LYS A 145 11.77 14.84 21.97
C LYS A 145 12.55 15.47 20.82
N PRO A 146 12.98 16.74 20.94
CA PRO A 146 13.79 17.39 19.92
C PRO A 146 15.10 16.63 19.71
N THR A 147 15.44 16.36 18.45
CA THR A 147 16.72 15.76 18.10
C THR A 147 17.77 16.87 18.01
N LYS A 148 18.91 16.67 18.64
CA LYS A 148 20.06 17.56 18.41
C LYS A 148 20.49 17.42 16.96
N THR A 149 20.44 18.50 16.20
CA THR A 149 20.86 18.55 14.79
C THR A 149 22.30 18.06 14.69
N GLN A 150 22.53 16.89 14.10
CA GLN A 150 23.87 16.40 13.82
C GLN A 150 24.47 17.28 12.71
N LYS A 151 25.62 17.90 12.98
CA LYS A 151 26.36 18.66 11.97
C LYS A 151 26.79 17.70 10.86
N LYS A 152 26.26 17.89 9.66
CA LYS A 152 26.67 17.13 8.47
C LYS A 152 28.15 17.41 8.20
N LYS A 153 28.98 16.36 8.18
CA LYS A 153 30.38 16.46 7.77
C LYS A 153 30.46 16.05 6.31
N SER A 154 30.95 16.95 5.46
CA SER A 154 31.25 16.61 4.06
C SER A 154 32.46 15.69 4.01
N ILE A 155 32.33 14.57 3.28
CA ILE A 155 33.42 13.63 3.04
C ILE A 155 33.70 13.68 1.53
N SER A 156 34.96 13.98 1.16
CA SER A 156 35.40 13.88 -0.23
C SER A 156 35.60 12.41 -0.60
N VAL A 157 35.04 12.01 -1.73
CA VAL A 157 35.32 10.68 -2.31
C VAL A 157 36.64 10.80 -3.05
N GLN A 158 37.59 9.90 -2.71
CA GLN A 158 38.88 9.78 -3.41
C GLN A 158 38.75 8.82 -4.58
#